data_4be5e797db7d61583780f86e214ce8cb
#
_entry.id   4be5e797db7d61583780f86e214ce8cb
#
_cell.length_a   1.000
_cell.length_b   1.000
_cell.length_c   1.000
_cell.angle_alpha   90.00
_cell.angle_beta   90.00
_cell.angle_gamma   90.00
#
_symmetry.space_group_name_H-M   'P 1'
#
loop_
_entity.id
_entity.type
_entity.pdbx_description
1 polymer ?
#
loop_
_entity_poly.entity_id
_entity_poly.type
_entity_poly.pdbx_seq_one_letter_code
_entity_poly.pdbx_strand_id
1 'polypeptide(L)'
;MANNPGSRDVRKLQVTGGATFTLSLPKKWVEEKGLEASDGVLVDWRPSGALRITPAAGMERTTNQITLNIDDIPEGAMYDHLIGAYLSGADVIIVQDENGIDRTTKRTIRSMLRTVRGFEIAEEKENMVKMLTLMSASD
;
A
#
# COMPACT_ATOMS: atom_id res chain seq x y z
N MET A 1 -16.47 5.62 17.13
CA MET A 1 -15.81 4.32 17.12
C MET A 1 -15.67 3.78 15.70
N ALA A 2 -14.58 3.06 15.45
CA ALA A 2 -14.32 2.47 14.13
C ALA A 2 -15.18 1.22 13.93
N ASN A 3 -16.42 1.42 13.50
CA ASN A 3 -17.38 0.33 13.37
C ASN A 3 -17.55 -0.18 11.94
N ASN A 4 -17.06 0.56 10.96
CA ASN A 4 -17.25 0.25 9.54
C ASN A 4 -16.00 0.59 8.75
N PRO A 5 -15.79 -0.06 7.60
CA PRO A 5 -14.73 0.35 6.71
C PRO A 5 -14.81 1.84 6.39
N GLY A 6 -13.67 2.50 6.39
CA GLY A 6 -13.58 3.93 6.15
C GLY A 6 -13.81 4.82 7.35
N SER A 7 -14.32 4.29 8.46
CA SER A 7 -14.46 5.07 9.69
C SER A 7 -13.10 5.22 10.38
N ARG A 8 -13.00 6.26 11.21
CA ARG A 8 -11.77 6.54 11.95
C ARG A 8 -12.06 6.64 13.43
N ASP A 9 -11.05 6.31 14.22
CA ASP A 9 -11.14 6.30 15.67
C ASP A 9 -9.77 6.66 16.24
N VAL A 10 -9.77 7.34 17.36
CA VAL A 10 -8.53 7.67 18.07
C VAL A 10 -8.45 6.76 19.29
N ARG A 11 -7.34 6.04 19.40
CA ARG A 11 -7.09 5.15 20.52
C ARG A 11 -5.77 5.50 21.16
N LYS A 12 -5.72 5.44 22.47
CA LYS A 12 -4.51 5.81 23.21
C LYS A 12 -3.58 4.61 23.30
N LEU A 13 -2.30 4.87 23.14
CA LEU A 13 -1.27 3.86 23.39
C LEU A 13 -1.15 3.63 24.89
N GLN A 14 -0.95 2.37 25.27
CA GLN A 14 -0.70 1.98 26.64
C GLN A 14 0.67 1.35 26.74
N VAL A 15 1.35 1.55 27.86
CA VAL A 15 2.65 0.94 28.12
C VAL A 15 2.43 -0.28 29.00
N THR A 16 2.96 -1.43 28.55
CA THR A 16 2.87 -2.69 29.26
C THR A 16 4.29 -3.19 29.52
N GLY A 17 4.56 -3.64 30.74
CA GLY A 17 5.87 -4.19 31.08
C GLY A 17 7.03 -3.20 31.02
N GLY A 18 6.74 -1.90 31.05
CA GLY A 18 7.74 -0.83 31.09
C GLY A 18 8.29 -0.36 29.75
N ALA A 19 8.21 -1.15 28.68
CA ALA A 19 8.81 -0.79 27.40
C ALA A 19 7.97 -1.15 26.19
N THR A 20 6.91 -1.93 26.36
CA THR A 20 6.07 -2.38 25.25
C THR A 20 4.85 -1.48 25.13
N PHE A 21 4.64 -0.92 23.94
CA PHE A 21 3.44 -0.15 23.67
C PHE A 21 2.36 -1.07 23.11
N THR A 22 1.12 -0.93 23.61
CA THR A 22 -0.01 -1.71 23.14
C THR A 22 -1.13 -0.79 22.66
N LEU A 23 -1.90 -1.28 21.71
CA LEU A 23 -3.02 -0.58 21.13
C LEU A 23 -4.18 -1.53 20.97
N SER A 24 -5.37 -1.15 21.44
CA SER A 24 -6.56 -1.98 21.25
C SER A 24 -7.06 -1.89 19.81
N LEU A 25 -7.47 -3.03 19.27
CA LEU A 25 -8.05 -3.08 17.92
C LEU A 25 -9.58 -2.96 17.99
N PRO A 26 -10.23 -2.43 16.94
CA PRO A 26 -11.68 -2.37 16.92
C PRO A 26 -12.29 -3.76 17.05
N LYS A 27 -13.17 -3.94 18.02
CA LYS A 27 -13.77 -5.24 18.30
C LYS A 27 -14.53 -5.80 17.09
N LYS A 28 -15.25 -4.95 16.40
CA LYS A 28 -16.00 -5.36 15.21
C LYS A 28 -15.11 -5.86 14.10
N TRP A 29 -13.95 -5.20 13.90
CA TRP A 29 -12.97 -5.65 12.92
C TRP A 29 -12.42 -7.03 13.26
N VAL A 30 -12.08 -7.25 14.54
CA VAL A 30 -11.58 -8.55 15.03
C VAL A 30 -12.62 -9.64 14.78
N GLU A 31 -13.89 -9.36 15.09
CA GLU A 31 -14.97 -10.32 14.88
C GLU A 31 -15.20 -10.63 13.40
N GLU A 32 -15.19 -9.60 12.54
CA GLU A 32 -15.38 -9.80 11.11
C GLU A 32 -14.27 -10.64 10.48
N LYS A 33 -13.06 -10.52 10.99
CA LYS A 33 -11.92 -11.29 10.50
C LYS A 33 -11.81 -12.67 11.12
N GLY A 34 -12.73 -13.02 12.02
CA GLY A 34 -12.71 -14.31 12.67
C GLY A 34 -11.51 -14.53 13.60
N LEU A 35 -10.94 -13.45 14.11
CA LEU A 35 -9.77 -13.53 14.99
C LEU A 35 -10.19 -13.80 16.42
N GLU A 36 -9.38 -14.60 17.10
CA GLU A 36 -9.55 -14.91 18.51
C GLU A 36 -8.29 -14.53 19.27
N ALA A 37 -8.37 -14.53 20.59
CA ALA A 37 -7.20 -14.25 21.42
C ALA A 37 -6.07 -15.22 21.07
N SER A 38 -4.87 -14.71 21.03
CA SER A 38 -3.64 -15.43 20.67
C SER A 38 -3.44 -15.68 19.17
N ASP A 39 -4.41 -15.30 18.33
CA ASP A 39 -4.21 -15.39 16.89
C ASP A 39 -3.17 -14.35 16.46
N GLY A 40 -2.39 -14.72 15.44
CA GLY A 40 -1.39 -13.83 14.86
C GLY A 40 -1.99 -12.80 13.94
N VAL A 41 -1.44 -11.61 13.96
CA VAL A 41 -1.71 -10.58 12.97
C VAL A 41 -0.39 -10.14 12.36
N LEU A 42 -0.45 -9.80 11.08
CA LEU A 42 0.70 -9.27 10.38
C LEU A 42 0.70 -7.75 10.54
N VAL A 43 1.83 -7.20 10.96
CA VAL A 43 2.01 -5.76 11.09
C VAL A 43 3.05 -5.31 10.07
N ASP A 44 2.62 -4.54 9.09
CA ASP A 44 3.50 -4.00 8.05
C ASP A 44 3.79 -2.52 8.31
N TRP A 45 5.04 -2.17 8.37
CA TRP A 45 5.44 -0.76 8.40
C TRP A 45 5.57 -0.30 6.96
N ARG A 46 4.58 0.48 6.52
CA ARG A 46 4.49 0.91 5.13
C ARG A 46 5.50 2.02 4.82
N PRO A 47 5.93 2.14 3.57
CA PRO A 47 6.84 3.23 3.17
C PRO A 47 6.28 4.62 3.46
N SER A 48 4.94 4.78 3.51
CA SER A 48 4.31 6.04 3.87
C SER A 48 4.53 6.42 5.34
N GLY A 49 5.03 5.50 6.16
CA GLY A 49 5.17 5.67 7.60
C GLY A 49 4.02 5.11 8.41
N ALA A 50 2.96 4.66 7.76
CA ALA A 50 1.81 4.06 8.43
C ALA A 50 2.06 2.59 8.74
N LEU A 51 1.37 2.06 9.74
CA LEU A 51 1.32 0.62 9.99
C LEU A 51 0.04 0.05 9.40
N ARG A 52 0.15 -1.11 8.76
CA ARG A 52 -1.00 -1.87 8.27
C ARG A 52 -1.09 -3.17 9.04
N ILE A 53 -2.28 -3.48 9.53
CA ILE A 53 -2.53 -4.69 10.30
C ILE A 53 -3.49 -5.58 9.54
N THR A 54 -3.10 -6.85 9.33
CA THR A 54 -3.91 -7.83 8.64
C THR A 54 -3.86 -9.17 9.39
N PRO A 55 -4.93 -10.01 9.29
CA PRO A 55 -4.87 -11.33 9.89
C PRO A 55 -3.76 -12.16 9.28
N ALA A 56 -3.00 -12.88 10.11
CA ALA A 56 -1.91 -13.71 9.61
C ALA A 56 -2.41 -15.07 9.11
N ALA A 57 -3.47 -15.59 9.70
CA ALA A 57 -4.00 -16.89 9.32
C ALA A 57 -4.59 -16.88 7.93
N GLY A 58 -4.21 -17.83 7.09
CA GLY A 58 -4.71 -17.91 5.72
C GLY A 58 -4.09 -16.90 4.77
N MET A 59 -3.13 -16.13 5.24
CA MET A 59 -2.40 -15.23 4.35
C MET A 59 -1.37 -16.00 3.56
N GLU A 60 -1.77 -16.34 2.37
CA GLU A 60 -0.78 -16.41 1.32
C GLU A 60 -0.41 -14.97 1.03
N ARG A 61 0.85 -14.70 0.81
CA ARG A 61 1.30 -13.37 0.45
C ARG A 61 0.72 -12.98 -0.90
N THR A 62 -0.40 -12.30 -0.86
CA THR A 62 -0.94 -11.71 -2.06
C THR A 62 -0.32 -10.35 -2.22
N THR A 63 0.52 -10.23 -3.24
CA THR A 63 1.04 -8.95 -3.66
C THR A 63 -0.13 -8.13 -4.20
N ASN A 64 -0.35 -6.95 -3.63
CA ASN A 64 -1.39 -6.07 -4.11
C ASN A 64 -0.88 -5.30 -5.33
N GLN A 65 -1.29 -5.73 -6.52
CA GLN A 65 -0.86 -5.13 -7.77
C GLN A 65 -1.95 -4.24 -8.35
N ILE A 66 -1.58 -3.04 -8.73
CA ILE A 66 -2.46 -2.10 -9.41
C ILE A 66 -1.87 -1.81 -10.78
N THR A 67 -2.68 -1.98 -11.83
CA THR A 67 -2.29 -1.67 -13.19
C THR A 67 -3.01 -0.42 -13.66
N LEU A 68 -2.26 0.56 -14.13
CA LEU A 68 -2.80 1.80 -14.66
C LEU A 68 -2.59 1.81 -16.18
N ASN A 69 -3.70 1.82 -16.93
CA ASN A 69 -3.66 1.96 -18.38
C ASN A 69 -3.75 3.45 -18.72
N ILE A 70 -2.77 3.95 -19.43
CA ILE A 70 -2.71 5.39 -19.74
C ILE A 70 -3.97 5.85 -20.47
N ASP A 71 -4.52 5.01 -21.34
CA ASP A 71 -5.73 5.35 -22.09
C ASP A 71 -6.94 5.61 -21.17
N ASP A 72 -6.95 5.02 -19.97
CA ASP A 72 -8.05 5.16 -19.03
C ASP A 72 -7.87 6.34 -18.06
N ILE A 73 -6.75 7.04 -18.14
CA ILE A 73 -6.42 8.11 -17.23
C ILE A 73 -6.56 9.45 -17.94
N PRO A 74 -7.36 10.39 -17.39
CA PRO A 74 -7.47 11.72 -17.97
C PRO A 74 -6.11 12.41 -18.06
N GLU A 75 -5.92 13.22 -19.09
CA GLU A 75 -4.71 14.00 -19.27
C GLU A 75 -4.44 14.86 -18.05
N GLY A 76 -3.20 14.81 -17.55
CA GLY A 76 -2.79 15.56 -16.36
C GLY A 76 -3.11 14.88 -15.04
N ALA A 77 -3.79 13.71 -15.04
CA ALA A 77 -4.19 13.03 -13.83
C ALA A 77 -3.27 11.87 -13.43
N MET A 78 -2.20 11.62 -14.20
CA MET A 78 -1.32 10.47 -13.93
C MET A 78 -0.69 10.53 -12.54
N TYR A 79 -0.17 11.68 -12.13
CA TYR A 79 0.46 11.82 -10.83
C TYR A 79 -0.50 11.47 -9.69
N ASP A 80 -1.74 11.98 -9.77
CA ASP A 80 -2.74 11.71 -8.75
C ASP A 80 -3.13 10.23 -8.69
N HIS A 81 -3.19 9.56 -9.83
CA HIS A 81 -3.47 8.13 -9.89
C HIS A 81 -2.33 7.31 -9.30
N LEU A 82 -1.08 7.70 -9.54
CA LEU A 82 0.08 7.03 -8.96
C LEU A 82 0.10 7.18 -7.44
N ILE A 83 -0.13 8.40 -6.95
CA ILE A 83 -0.18 8.65 -5.51
C ILE A 83 -1.35 7.88 -4.88
N GLY A 84 -2.50 7.85 -5.53
CA GLY A 84 -3.66 7.08 -5.05
C GLY A 84 -3.35 5.60 -4.94
N ALA A 85 -2.68 5.02 -5.91
CA ALA A 85 -2.25 3.63 -5.87
C ALA A 85 -1.29 3.38 -4.71
N TYR A 86 -0.32 4.26 -4.52
CA TYR A 86 0.62 4.18 -3.41
C TYR A 86 -0.11 4.23 -2.06
N LEU A 87 -1.01 5.19 -1.89
CA LEU A 87 -1.73 5.38 -0.63
C LEU A 87 -2.72 4.24 -0.35
N SER A 88 -3.22 3.57 -1.39
CA SER A 88 -4.10 2.42 -1.22
C SER A 88 -3.37 1.16 -0.76
N GLY A 89 -2.04 1.20 -0.69
CA GLY A 89 -1.23 0.08 -0.21
C GLY A 89 -0.77 -0.86 -1.30
N ALA A 90 -0.68 -0.39 -2.55
CA ALA A 90 -0.16 -1.21 -3.63
C ALA A 90 1.29 -1.60 -3.37
N ASP A 91 1.62 -2.86 -3.60
CA ASP A 91 2.99 -3.37 -3.52
C ASP A 91 3.67 -3.32 -4.88
N VAL A 92 2.88 -3.39 -5.93
CA VAL A 92 3.33 -3.31 -7.33
C VAL A 92 2.41 -2.36 -8.06
N ILE A 93 2.99 -1.40 -8.79
CA ILE A 93 2.26 -0.51 -9.67
C ILE A 93 2.81 -0.68 -11.08
N ILE A 94 1.94 -0.99 -12.01
CA ILE A 94 2.30 -1.13 -13.43
C ILE A 94 1.60 -0.02 -14.20
N VAL A 95 2.36 0.76 -14.96
CA VAL A 95 1.83 1.74 -15.89
C VAL A 95 2.08 1.20 -17.29
N GLN A 96 1.04 1.13 -18.12
CA GLN A 96 1.17 0.57 -19.46
C GLN A 96 0.38 1.35 -20.50
N ASP A 97 0.89 1.32 -21.73
CA ASP A 97 0.25 1.92 -22.90
C ASP A 97 0.69 1.12 -24.13
N GLU A 98 -0.27 0.57 -24.87
CA GLU A 98 0.01 -0.19 -26.10
C GLU A 98 0.82 0.59 -27.12
N ASN A 99 0.62 1.89 -27.16
CA ASN A 99 1.28 2.79 -28.12
C ASN A 99 2.64 3.31 -27.64
N GLY A 100 3.07 2.87 -26.47
CA GLY A 100 4.31 3.34 -25.87
C GLY A 100 4.07 4.45 -24.85
N ILE A 101 4.87 4.45 -23.82
CA ILE A 101 4.79 5.47 -22.76
C ILE A 101 5.63 6.66 -23.18
N ASP A 102 5.01 7.83 -23.23
CA ASP A 102 5.72 9.03 -23.66
C ASP A 102 6.67 9.54 -22.58
N ARG A 103 7.51 10.49 -22.99
CA ARG A 103 8.54 11.06 -22.13
C ARG A 103 7.94 11.81 -20.95
N THR A 104 6.82 12.47 -21.14
CA THR A 104 6.13 13.23 -20.09
C THR A 104 5.62 12.29 -18.99
N THR A 105 5.02 11.17 -19.38
CA THR A 105 4.54 10.18 -18.44
C THR A 105 5.70 9.56 -17.65
N LYS A 106 6.80 9.22 -18.33
CA LYS A 106 7.99 8.68 -17.64
C LYS A 106 8.55 9.68 -16.64
N ARG A 107 8.56 10.95 -16.98
CA ARG A 107 9.01 12.01 -16.07
C ARG A 107 8.09 12.12 -14.85
N THR A 108 6.78 11.99 -15.05
CA THR A 108 5.80 12.00 -13.97
C THR A 108 6.03 10.83 -13.02
N ILE A 109 6.30 9.65 -13.55
CA ILE A 109 6.61 8.46 -12.73
C ILE A 109 7.86 8.71 -11.89
N ARG A 110 8.92 9.23 -12.48
CA ARG A 110 10.15 9.52 -11.73
C ARG A 110 9.95 10.59 -10.68
N SER A 111 9.12 11.58 -10.96
CA SER A 111 8.76 12.62 -9.99
C SER A 111 8.05 12.02 -8.78
N MET A 112 7.10 11.12 -9.01
CA MET A 112 6.39 10.43 -7.94
C MET A 112 7.36 9.60 -7.09
N LEU A 113 8.28 8.88 -7.72
CA LEU A 113 9.25 8.04 -7.02
C LEU A 113 10.20 8.84 -6.13
N ARG A 114 10.46 10.12 -6.47
CA ARG A 114 11.24 11.00 -5.60
C ARG A 114 10.44 11.50 -4.40
N THR A 115 9.13 11.53 -4.51
CA THR A 115 8.25 12.05 -3.47
C THR A 115 7.89 10.97 -2.45
N VAL A 116 7.63 9.75 -2.90
CA VAL A 116 7.24 8.65 -2.02
C VAL A 116 8.45 7.83 -1.63
N ARG A 117 8.34 7.15 -0.49
CA ARG A 117 9.43 6.30 0.00
C ARG A 117 9.14 4.84 -0.29
N GLY A 118 10.21 4.10 -0.57
CA GLY A 118 10.15 2.66 -0.61
C GLY A 118 9.66 2.06 -1.92
N PHE A 119 9.55 2.86 -2.98
CA PHE A 119 9.25 2.36 -4.32
C PHE A 119 10.42 2.60 -5.25
N GLU A 120 10.67 1.64 -6.14
CA GLU A 120 11.68 1.80 -7.19
C GLU A 120 11.19 1.15 -8.48
N ILE A 121 11.79 1.54 -9.59
CA ILE A 121 11.49 0.93 -10.88
C ILE A 121 12.17 -0.43 -10.95
N ALA A 122 11.37 -1.49 -11.11
CA ALA A 122 11.87 -2.84 -11.24
C ALA A 122 12.07 -3.24 -12.70
N GLU A 123 11.24 -2.71 -13.59
CA GLU A 123 11.29 -3.03 -15.01
C GLU A 123 10.77 -1.82 -15.80
N GLU A 124 11.48 -1.47 -16.87
CA GLU A 124 11.08 -0.38 -17.74
C GLU A 124 11.21 -0.83 -19.17
N LYS A 125 10.09 -0.79 -19.88
CA LYS A 125 10.01 -1.09 -21.31
C LYS A 125 9.41 0.10 -22.05
N GLU A 126 9.41 0.05 -23.37
CA GLU A 126 8.83 1.11 -24.18
C GLU A 126 7.34 1.35 -23.84
N ASN A 127 6.62 0.28 -23.55
CA ASN A 127 5.17 0.32 -23.33
C ASN A 127 4.74 -0.01 -21.90
N MET A 128 5.70 -0.16 -20.97
CA MET A 128 5.37 -0.56 -19.61
C MET A 128 6.45 -0.12 -18.63
N VAL A 129 6.03 0.37 -17.46
CA VAL A 129 6.93 0.63 -16.33
C VAL A 129 6.35 -0.09 -15.12
N LYS A 130 7.16 -0.93 -14.50
CA LYS A 130 6.77 -1.66 -13.30
C LYS A 130 7.56 -1.15 -12.10
N MET A 131 6.83 -0.78 -11.06
CA MET A 131 7.40 -0.28 -9.81
C MET A 131 7.08 -1.23 -8.68
N LEU A 132 8.04 -1.47 -7.81
CA LEU A 132 7.89 -2.35 -6.65
C LEU A 132 8.18 -1.60 -5.37
N THR A 133 7.47 -1.98 -4.31
CA THR A 133 7.85 -1.55 -2.97
C THR A 133 9.05 -2.36 -2.50
N LEU A 134 10.01 -1.68 -1.88
CA LEU A 134 11.19 -2.34 -1.32
C LEU A 134 10.84 -3.29 -0.19
N MET A 135 9.74 -3.05 0.50
CA MET A 135 9.28 -3.93 1.57
C MET A 135 8.78 -5.28 1.07
N SER A 136 8.19 -5.32 -0.14
CA SER A 136 7.79 -6.59 -0.75
C SER A 136 8.98 -7.45 -1.13
N ALA A 137 10.09 -6.83 -1.48
CA ALA A 137 11.28 -7.53 -1.92
C ALA A 137 12.10 -8.11 -0.77
N SER A 138 11.85 -7.67 0.46
CA SER A 138 12.66 -8.05 1.62
C SER A 138 12.26 -9.39 2.24
N ASP A 139 11.25 -9.98 1.72
CA ASP A 139 10.77 -11.27 2.22
C ASP A 139 11.22 -12.39 1.30
#